data_f4e65f178d7159764966c9662e57fcaa
#
_entry.id   f4e65f178d7159764966c9662e57fcaa
#
_cell.length_a   1.000
_cell.length_b   1.000
_cell.length_c   1.000
_cell.angle_alpha   90.00
_cell.angle_beta   90.00
_cell.angle_gamma   90.00
#
_symmetry.space_group_name_H-M   'P 1'
#
loop_
_entity.id
_entity.type
_entity.pdbx_description
1 polymer ?
#
loop_
_entity_poly.entity_id
_entity_poly.type
_entity_poly.pdbx_seq_one_letter_code
_entity_poly.pdbx_strand_id
1 'polypeptide(L)'
;MPKVCVTIEKLTHKNFDLTSLDGFDRFQEVTEVWRRVEGAYRLVRAPFTETWSPARRREKAAEVLSGDFLAFGAMAEGRVAGLLLLESRLRGRRMVVSSLHVDRGFRHGGLGRMLFRRAMEEARRAGAAELYISACSARETIAFYRAMGCVAADPVIPELAEAEPCDLQLVCPL
;
A
#
# COMPACT_ATOMS: atom_id res chain seq x y z
N MET A 1 7.60 -23.47 15.27
CA MET A 1 6.42 -23.17 14.41
C MET A 1 6.84 -23.32 12.96
N PRO A 2 6.07 -24.01 12.13
CA PRO A 2 6.39 -24.10 10.73
C PRO A 2 6.35 -22.68 10.12
N LYS A 3 7.37 -22.34 9.36
CA LYS A 3 7.45 -21.07 8.66
C LYS A 3 6.39 -21.08 7.56
N VAL A 4 5.39 -20.20 7.65
CA VAL A 4 4.37 -20.07 6.61
C VAL A 4 5.09 -19.75 5.29
N CYS A 5 4.90 -20.59 4.28
CA CYS A 5 5.47 -20.33 2.95
C CYS A 5 4.68 -19.19 2.31
N VAL A 6 5.36 -18.13 1.94
CA VAL A 6 4.77 -16.96 1.27
C VAL A 6 5.37 -16.81 -0.11
N THR A 7 4.53 -16.67 -1.12
CA THR A 7 4.92 -16.33 -2.49
C THR A 7 4.33 -15.00 -2.91
N ILE A 8 5.06 -14.21 -3.70
CA ILE A 8 4.53 -13.00 -4.34
C ILE A 8 4.13 -13.35 -5.76
N GLU A 9 2.85 -13.23 -6.06
CA GLU A 9 2.28 -13.59 -7.35
C GLU A 9 1.62 -12.38 -8.01
N LYS A 10 1.74 -12.29 -9.34
CA LYS A 10 0.95 -11.35 -10.12
C LYS A 10 -0.51 -11.81 -10.12
N LEU A 11 -1.41 -10.94 -9.74
CA LEU A 11 -2.84 -11.24 -9.70
C LEU A 11 -3.48 -10.95 -11.07
N THR A 12 -4.22 -11.92 -11.55
CA THR A 12 -4.94 -11.86 -12.83
C THR A 12 -6.25 -12.64 -12.71
N HIS A 13 -7.14 -12.57 -13.69
CA HIS A 13 -8.37 -13.38 -13.75
C HIS A 13 -8.13 -14.90 -13.70
N LYS A 14 -6.87 -15.37 -13.84
CA LYS A 14 -6.54 -16.81 -13.75
C LYS A 14 -6.39 -17.30 -12.31
N ASN A 15 -5.99 -16.42 -11.39
CA ASN A 15 -5.67 -16.78 -10.01
C ASN A 15 -6.36 -15.87 -8.98
N PHE A 16 -7.24 -14.97 -9.42
CA PHE A 16 -7.92 -14.00 -8.58
C PHE A 16 -9.31 -13.68 -9.13
N ASP A 17 -10.29 -13.53 -8.24
CA ASP A 17 -11.66 -13.15 -8.56
C ASP A 17 -12.24 -12.20 -7.51
N LEU A 18 -13.51 -11.79 -7.69
CA LEU A 18 -14.18 -10.86 -6.79
C LEU A 18 -14.33 -11.37 -5.35
N THR A 19 -14.20 -12.68 -5.12
CA THR A 19 -14.33 -13.30 -3.79
C THR A 19 -12.99 -13.47 -3.08
N SER A 20 -11.89 -13.29 -3.80
CA SER A 20 -10.52 -13.58 -3.30
C SER A 20 -10.11 -12.76 -2.08
N LEU A 21 -10.78 -11.64 -1.81
CA LEU A 21 -10.55 -10.81 -0.62
C LEU A 21 -11.62 -10.96 0.46
N ASP A 22 -12.57 -11.88 0.34
CA ASP A 22 -13.67 -12.02 1.32
C ASP A 22 -13.15 -12.33 2.72
N GLY A 23 -12.08 -13.10 2.85
CA GLY A 23 -11.41 -13.40 4.12
C GLY A 23 -10.29 -12.44 4.51
N PHE A 24 -10.04 -11.37 3.73
CA PHE A 24 -8.95 -10.43 4.01
C PHE A 24 -9.32 -9.49 5.15
N ASP A 25 -8.60 -9.59 6.27
CA ASP A 25 -8.81 -8.72 7.43
C ASP A 25 -7.96 -7.45 7.35
N ARG A 26 -8.56 -6.39 6.78
CA ARG A 26 -7.98 -5.06 6.72
C ARG A 26 -8.40 -4.27 7.96
N PHE A 27 -7.91 -4.66 9.11
CA PHE A 27 -8.12 -3.95 10.36
C PHE A 27 -6.87 -3.18 10.77
N GLN A 28 -7.02 -1.90 11.09
CA GLN A 28 -5.96 -1.08 11.65
C GLN A 28 -6.52 -0.20 12.77
N GLU A 29 -5.92 -0.30 13.93
CA GLU A 29 -6.17 0.63 15.04
C GLU A 29 -5.08 1.70 15.00
N VAL A 30 -5.50 2.96 14.90
CA VAL A 30 -4.62 4.12 14.85
C VAL A 30 -4.85 4.94 16.11
N THR A 31 -3.78 5.33 16.79
CA THR A 31 -3.83 6.15 17.99
C THR A 31 -3.23 7.54 17.77
N GLU A 32 -2.19 7.62 16.96
CA GLU A 32 -1.45 8.84 16.66
C GLU A 32 -1.27 9.02 15.16
N VAL A 33 -1.36 10.24 14.70
CA VAL A 33 -1.19 10.61 13.28
C VAL A 33 -0.25 11.81 13.17
N TRP A 34 0.42 11.89 12.03
CA TRP A 34 1.20 13.06 11.66
C TRP A 34 0.28 14.17 11.15
N ARG A 35 0.44 15.37 11.68
CA ARG A 35 -0.27 16.57 11.24
C ARG A 35 0.68 17.75 11.17
N ARG A 36 0.39 18.67 10.27
CA ARG A 36 1.11 19.95 10.20
C ARG A 36 0.54 20.89 11.26
N VAL A 37 1.37 21.26 12.22
CA VAL A 37 1.04 22.16 13.31
C VAL A 37 2.08 23.27 13.29
N GLU A 38 1.63 24.52 13.16
CA GLU A 38 2.53 25.71 13.12
C GLU A 38 3.70 25.56 12.12
N GLY A 39 3.40 25.00 10.94
CA GLY A 39 4.37 24.84 9.87
C GLY A 39 5.27 23.60 9.94
N ALA A 40 5.22 22.81 11.02
CA ALA A 40 5.99 21.59 11.20
C ALA A 40 5.11 20.36 11.37
N TYR A 41 5.60 19.19 10.93
CA TYR A 41 4.91 17.92 11.18
C TYR A 41 5.14 17.46 12.62
N ARG A 42 4.04 17.13 13.31
CA ARG A 42 4.03 16.61 14.68
C ARG A 42 3.07 15.44 14.80
N LEU A 43 3.38 14.50 15.70
CA LEU A 43 2.44 13.47 16.11
C LEU A 43 1.36 14.07 17.00
N VAL A 44 0.12 13.84 16.65
CA VAL A 44 -1.05 14.24 17.44
C VAL A 44 -1.91 13.02 17.72
N ARG A 45 -2.55 13.01 18.87
CA ARG A 45 -3.48 11.95 19.23
C ARG A 45 -4.79 12.13 18.45
N ALA A 46 -5.13 11.13 17.64
CA ALA A 46 -6.36 11.10 16.86
C ALA A 46 -6.77 9.63 16.69
N PRO A 47 -7.38 9.00 17.71
CA PRO A 47 -7.70 7.58 17.68
C PRO A 47 -8.86 7.29 16.72
N PHE A 48 -8.66 6.30 15.84
CA PHE A 48 -9.69 5.75 14.96
C PHE A 48 -9.32 4.32 14.55
N THR A 49 -10.28 3.62 13.98
CA THR A 49 -10.06 2.30 13.38
C THR A 49 -10.42 2.33 11.90
N GLU A 50 -9.62 1.64 11.10
CA GLU A 50 -9.91 1.37 9.70
C GLU A 50 -10.18 -0.10 9.50
N THR A 51 -11.25 -0.41 8.79
CA THR A 51 -11.59 -1.77 8.41
C THR A 51 -12.30 -1.75 7.05
N TRP A 52 -12.20 -2.87 6.31
CA TRP A 52 -12.97 -3.04 5.10
C TRP A 52 -14.25 -3.82 5.37
N SER A 53 -15.39 -3.21 5.02
CA SER A 53 -16.66 -3.92 4.95
C SER A 53 -16.60 -5.01 3.85
N PRO A 54 -17.53 -5.98 3.85
CA PRO A 54 -17.65 -6.94 2.74
C PRO A 54 -17.79 -6.25 1.38
N ALA A 55 -18.57 -5.17 1.28
CA ALA A 55 -18.71 -4.38 0.05
C ALA A 55 -17.38 -3.76 -0.38
N ARG A 56 -16.61 -3.17 0.57
CA ARG A 56 -15.32 -2.58 0.26
C ARG A 56 -14.28 -3.59 -0.21
N ARG A 57 -14.31 -4.81 0.32
CA ARG A 57 -13.45 -5.91 -0.17
C ARG A 57 -13.75 -6.27 -1.62
N ARG A 58 -15.04 -6.31 -1.99
CA ARG A 58 -15.48 -6.58 -3.36
C ARG A 58 -15.11 -5.45 -4.32
N GLU A 59 -15.25 -4.19 -3.90
CA GLU A 59 -14.77 -3.03 -4.66
C GLU A 59 -13.26 -3.11 -4.89
N LYS A 60 -12.49 -3.43 -3.85
CA LYS A 60 -11.04 -3.59 -3.97
C LYS A 60 -10.66 -4.77 -4.87
N ALA A 61 -11.39 -5.86 -4.83
CA ALA A 61 -11.19 -6.98 -5.75
C ALA A 61 -11.50 -6.57 -7.22
N ALA A 62 -12.52 -5.75 -7.44
CA ALA A 62 -12.82 -5.21 -8.77
C ALA A 62 -11.71 -4.27 -9.26
N GLU A 63 -11.13 -3.43 -8.38
CA GLU A 63 -9.96 -2.60 -8.72
C GLU A 63 -8.77 -3.47 -9.18
N VAL A 64 -8.49 -4.58 -8.49
CA VAL A 64 -7.43 -5.54 -8.87
C VAL A 64 -7.63 -6.06 -10.29
N LEU A 65 -8.88 -6.30 -10.69
CA LEU A 65 -9.24 -6.90 -11.98
C LEU A 65 -9.51 -5.86 -13.09
N SER A 66 -9.49 -4.57 -12.78
CA SER A 66 -9.85 -3.49 -13.73
C SER A 66 -8.90 -3.36 -14.90
N GLY A 67 -7.65 -3.81 -14.75
CA GLY A 67 -6.60 -3.58 -15.74
C GLY A 67 -5.88 -2.22 -15.61
N ASP A 68 -6.37 -1.33 -14.74
CA ASP A 68 -5.75 -0.01 -14.51
C ASP A 68 -4.49 -0.11 -13.64
N PHE A 69 -4.32 -1.25 -12.98
CA PHE A 69 -3.23 -1.50 -12.04
C PHE A 69 -2.43 -2.75 -12.39
N LEU A 70 -1.14 -2.72 -12.06
CA LEU A 70 -0.35 -3.91 -11.86
C LEU A 70 -0.63 -4.40 -10.43
N ALA A 71 -1.23 -5.59 -10.31
CA ALA A 71 -1.65 -6.13 -9.04
C ALA A 71 -0.78 -7.33 -8.63
N PHE A 72 -0.35 -7.36 -7.38
CA PHE A 72 0.42 -8.46 -6.79
C PHE A 72 -0.17 -8.86 -5.45
N GLY A 73 -0.21 -10.16 -5.19
CA GLY A 73 -0.61 -10.73 -3.92
C GLY A 73 0.54 -11.44 -3.21
N ALA A 74 0.67 -11.24 -1.91
CA ALA A 74 1.41 -12.14 -1.06
C ALA A 74 0.48 -13.30 -0.72
N MET A 75 0.77 -14.47 -1.27
CA MET A 75 -0.05 -15.68 -1.08
C MET A 75 0.50 -16.49 0.07
N ALA A 76 -0.34 -16.79 1.04
CA ALA A 76 -0.04 -17.64 2.18
C ALA A 76 -1.24 -18.52 2.52
N GLU A 77 -1.00 -19.79 2.82
CA GLU A 77 -2.07 -20.74 3.19
C GLU A 77 -3.22 -20.78 2.18
N GLY A 78 -2.90 -20.63 0.89
CA GLY A 78 -3.88 -20.68 -0.21
C GLY A 78 -4.77 -19.44 -0.35
N ARG A 79 -4.46 -18.34 0.34
CA ARG A 79 -5.23 -17.09 0.29
C ARG A 79 -4.34 -15.84 0.15
N VAL A 80 -4.95 -14.73 -0.21
CA VAL A 80 -4.26 -13.44 -0.25
C VAL A 80 -4.00 -12.95 1.17
N ALA A 81 -2.74 -12.89 1.57
CA ALA A 81 -2.28 -12.39 2.86
C ALA A 81 -1.76 -10.95 2.77
N GLY A 82 -1.49 -10.46 1.58
CA GLY A 82 -1.09 -9.09 1.32
C GLY A 82 -1.40 -8.68 -0.11
N LEU A 83 -1.62 -7.39 -0.33
CA LEU A 83 -2.04 -6.82 -1.61
C LEU A 83 -1.20 -5.60 -1.95
N LEU A 84 -0.73 -5.56 -3.20
CA LEU A 84 -0.04 -4.42 -3.80
C LEU A 84 -0.71 -4.05 -5.11
N LEU A 85 -1.09 -2.78 -5.26
CA LEU A 85 -1.53 -2.19 -6.52
C LEU A 85 -0.60 -1.06 -6.91
N LEU A 86 -0.10 -1.12 -8.14
CA LEU A 86 0.70 -0.06 -8.77
C LEU A 86 -0.08 0.50 -9.95
N GLU A 87 -0.10 1.82 -10.12
CA GLU A 87 -0.65 2.38 -11.36
C GLU A 87 0.11 1.82 -12.56
N SER A 88 -0.61 1.39 -13.60
CA SER A 88 0.00 0.77 -14.79
C SER A 88 0.81 1.76 -15.64
N ARG A 89 0.57 3.07 -15.45
CA ARG A 89 1.24 4.15 -16.16
C ARG A 89 2.06 5.00 -15.23
N LEU A 90 3.25 5.39 -15.68
CA LEU A 90 4.07 6.34 -14.93
C LEU A 90 3.44 7.74 -14.98
N ARG A 91 3.53 8.45 -13.86
CA ARG A 91 3.30 9.89 -13.80
C ARG A 91 4.64 10.61 -13.86
N GLY A 92 5.01 11.04 -15.05
CA GLY A 92 6.36 11.51 -15.32
C GLY A 92 7.38 10.38 -15.12
N ARG A 93 8.29 10.51 -14.16
CA ARG A 93 9.29 9.51 -13.81
C ARG A 93 8.92 8.70 -12.53
N ARG A 94 7.66 8.75 -12.12
CA ARG A 94 7.17 8.16 -10.87
C ARG A 94 6.17 7.05 -11.13
N MET A 95 6.35 5.91 -10.46
CA MET A 95 5.32 4.87 -10.36
C MET A 95 4.56 5.04 -9.06
N VAL A 96 3.24 5.14 -9.14
CA VAL A 96 2.39 5.34 -7.96
C VAL A 96 2.02 4.00 -7.35
N VAL A 97 2.27 3.87 -6.04
CA VAL A 97 1.73 2.79 -5.22
C VAL A 97 0.32 3.19 -4.80
N SER A 98 -0.68 2.61 -5.44
CA SER A 98 -2.09 2.90 -5.15
C SER A 98 -2.59 2.20 -3.89
N SER A 99 -2.12 0.99 -3.63
CA SER A 99 -2.49 0.22 -2.43
C SER A 99 -1.36 -0.68 -1.98
N LEU A 100 -1.10 -0.71 -0.69
CA LEU A 100 -0.23 -1.68 -0.04
C LEU A 100 -0.86 -2.05 1.30
N HIS A 101 -1.39 -3.27 1.39
CA HIS A 101 -2.06 -3.76 2.58
C HIS A 101 -1.61 -5.15 2.94
N VAL A 102 -1.52 -5.44 4.23
CA VAL A 102 -1.26 -6.77 4.78
C VAL A 102 -2.41 -7.15 5.70
N ASP A 103 -2.95 -8.34 5.48
CA ASP A 103 -3.95 -8.95 6.36
C ASP A 103 -3.45 -8.95 7.80
N ARG A 104 -4.33 -8.62 8.74
CA ARG A 104 -4.01 -8.50 10.17
C ARG A 104 -3.31 -9.73 10.73
N GLY A 105 -3.74 -10.92 10.32
CA GLY A 105 -3.19 -12.20 10.79
C GLY A 105 -1.77 -12.49 10.30
N PHE A 106 -1.29 -11.75 9.29
CA PHE A 106 0.03 -11.96 8.67
C PHE A 106 1.00 -10.79 8.86
N ARG A 107 0.62 -9.78 9.65
CA ARG A 107 1.50 -8.65 9.96
C ARG A 107 2.70 -9.08 10.80
N HIS A 108 3.72 -8.22 10.81
CA HIS A 108 5.01 -8.44 11.50
C HIS A 108 5.85 -9.61 10.98
N GLY A 109 5.36 -10.33 9.93
CA GLY A 109 6.12 -11.37 9.23
C GLY A 109 6.94 -10.88 8.03
N GLY A 110 7.04 -9.57 7.81
CA GLY A 110 7.83 -8.98 6.72
C GLY A 110 7.11 -8.91 5.36
N LEU A 111 5.82 -9.28 5.27
CA LEU A 111 5.07 -9.29 4.01
C LEU A 111 5.00 -7.91 3.36
N GLY A 112 4.75 -6.87 4.14
CA GLY A 112 4.74 -5.49 3.64
C GLY A 112 6.06 -5.11 2.98
N ARG A 113 7.18 -5.50 3.58
CA ARG A 113 8.52 -5.28 3.02
C ARG A 113 8.74 -6.06 1.73
N MET A 114 8.28 -7.31 1.65
CA MET A 114 8.37 -8.13 0.44
C MET A 114 7.57 -7.50 -0.71
N LEU A 115 6.34 -7.07 -0.45
CA LEU A 115 5.49 -6.38 -1.42
C LEU A 115 6.10 -5.04 -1.87
N PHE A 116 6.65 -4.26 -0.95
CA PHE A 116 7.29 -2.98 -1.29
C PHE A 116 8.54 -3.18 -2.15
N ARG A 117 9.35 -4.19 -1.86
CA ARG A 117 10.50 -4.57 -2.73
C ARG A 117 10.03 -4.96 -4.12
N ARG A 118 8.92 -5.70 -4.22
CA ARG A 118 8.32 -6.02 -5.52
C ARG A 118 7.89 -4.75 -6.26
N ALA A 119 7.30 -3.78 -5.56
CA ALA A 119 6.95 -2.48 -6.15
C ALA A 119 8.19 -1.77 -6.72
N MET A 120 9.31 -1.77 -5.98
CA MET A 120 10.57 -1.18 -6.45
C MET A 120 11.11 -1.88 -7.70
N GLU A 121 11.03 -3.22 -7.76
CA GLU A 121 11.45 -4.00 -8.92
C GLU A 121 10.62 -3.68 -10.16
N GLU A 122 9.28 -3.63 -10.02
CA GLU A 122 8.38 -3.30 -11.12
C GLU A 122 8.58 -1.84 -11.59
N ALA A 123 8.78 -0.91 -10.68
CA ALA A 123 9.07 0.47 -11.01
C ALA A 123 10.38 0.61 -11.81
N ARG A 124 11.44 -0.08 -11.40
CA ARG A 124 12.71 -0.12 -12.16
C ARG A 124 12.51 -0.70 -13.55
N ARG A 125 11.78 -1.81 -13.68
CA ARG A 125 11.46 -2.42 -14.98
C ARG A 125 10.69 -1.48 -15.90
N ALA A 126 9.82 -0.65 -15.33
CA ALA A 126 9.07 0.36 -16.07
C ALA A 126 9.87 1.63 -16.39
N GLY A 127 11.13 1.74 -15.92
CA GLY A 127 11.97 2.92 -16.13
C GLY A 127 11.64 4.09 -15.22
N ALA A 128 10.95 3.86 -14.11
CA ALA A 128 10.70 4.90 -13.11
C ALA A 128 11.99 5.27 -12.37
N ALA A 129 12.06 6.50 -11.91
CA ALA A 129 13.15 6.98 -11.04
C ALA A 129 12.77 6.86 -9.55
N GLU A 130 11.46 6.88 -9.25
CA GLU A 130 10.94 6.87 -7.89
C GLU A 130 9.62 6.10 -7.83
N LEU A 131 9.37 5.46 -6.68
CA LEU A 131 8.00 5.16 -6.24
C LEU A 131 7.39 6.40 -5.61
N TYR A 132 6.10 6.63 -5.82
CA TYR A 132 5.32 7.68 -5.17
C TYR A 132 4.21 7.07 -4.34
N ILE A 133 4.05 7.56 -3.12
CA ILE A 133 3.05 7.05 -2.17
C ILE A 133 2.30 8.21 -1.55
N SER A 134 0.95 8.24 -1.69
CA SER A 134 0.08 9.00 -0.81
C SER A 134 -0.19 8.12 0.41
N ALA A 135 0.46 8.42 1.52
CA ALA A 135 0.51 7.54 2.67
C ALA A 135 -0.41 8.01 3.78
N CYS A 136 -1.30 7.13 4.24
CA CYS A 136 -2.06 7.37 5.46
C CYS A 136 -1.13 7.88 6.57
N SER A 137 -1.51 8.96 7.22
CA SER A 137 -0.67 9.67 8.17
C SER A 137 -0.51 9.00 9.54
N ALA A 138 -1.02 7.77 9.69
CA ALA A 138 -0.83 6.97 10.90
C ALA A 138 0.67 6.79 11.22
N ARG A 139 1.02 6.90 12.49
CA ARG A 139 2.41 6.78 12.98
C ARG A 139 3.11 5.53 12.43
N GLU A 140 2.45 4.39 12.52
CA GLU A 140 3.00 3.09 12.11
C GLU A 140 3.20 3.00 10.59
N THR A 141 2.26 3.55 9.81
CA THR A 141 2.32 3.59 8.35
C THR A 141 3.52 4.43 7.89
N ILE A 142 3.68 5.61 8.45
CA ILE A 142 4.80 6.49 8.09
C ILE A 142 6.13 5.90 8.54
N ALA A 143 6.18 5.27 9.74
CA ALA A 143 7.37 4.55 10.21
C ALA A 143 7.79 3.44 9.23
N PHE A 144 6.83 2.67 8.70
CA PHE A 144 7.09 1.65 7.69
C PHE A 144 7.74 2.24 6.44
N TYR A 145 7.14 3.27 5.83
CA TYR A 145 7.68 3.86 4.61
C TYR A 145 9.05 4.53 4.82
N ARG A 146 9.26 5.21 5.95
CA ARG A 146 10.57 5.76 6.31
C ARG A 146 11.63 4.66 6.45
N ALA A 147 11.29 3.54 7.07
CA ALA A 147 12.19 2.38 7.19
C ALA A 147 12.51 1.74 5.82
N MET A 148 11.65 1.93 4.81
CA MET A 148 11.90 1.52 3.43
C MET A 148 12.72 2.52 2.62
N GLY A 149 13.11 3.66 3.20
CA GLY A 149 13.92 4.70 2.56
C GLY A 149 13.08 5.80 1.90
N CYS A 150 11.77 5.86 2.18
CA CYS A 150 10.94 6.92 1.64
C CYS A 150 11.18 8.25 2.36
N VAL A 151 11.10 9.32 1.58
CA VAL A 151 11.25 10.71 2.02
C VAL A 151 10.07 11.54 1.53
N ALA A 152 9.94 12.78 2.02
CA ALA A 152 8.88 13.69 1.55
C ALA A 152 8.99 13.93 0.04
N ALA A 153 7.86 13.87 -0.65
CA ALA A 153 7.80 14.15 -2.08
C ALA A 153 7.94 15.65 -2.36
N ASP A 154 8.80 15.99 -3.31
CA ASP A 154 8.95 17.34 -3.85
C ASP A 154 9.28 17.24 -5.36
N PRO A 155 8.41 17.75 -6.26
CA PRO A 155 7.05 18.25 -5.99
C PRO A 155 6.07 17.13 -5.66
N VAL A 156 4.97 17.45 -5.00
CA VAL A 156 3.84 16.52 -4.83
C VAL A 156 3.07 16.34 -6.14
N ILE A 157 2.32 15.26 -6.27
CA ILE A 157 1.33 15.08 -7.34
C ILE A 157 0.02 15.69 -6.84
N PRO A 158 -0.44 16.84 -7.42
CA PRO A 158 -1.53 17.63 -6.85
C PRO A 158 -2.83 16.83 -6.69
N GLU A 159 -3.20 16.03 -7.69
CA GLU A 159 -4.45 15.28 -7.69
C GLU A 159 -4.50 14.25 -6.55
N LEU A 160 -3.35 13.65 -6.20
CA LEU A 160 -3.27 12.70 -5.10
C LEU A 160 -3.27 13.40 -3.75
N ALA A 161 -2.57 14.52 -3.63
CA ALA A 161 -2.54 15.32 -2.41
C ALA A 161 -3.91 15.95 -2.08
N GLU A 162 -4.67 16.36 -3.09
CA GLU A 162 -6.01 16.93 -2.94
C GLU A 162 -7.06 15.85 -2.62
N ALA A 163 -6.92 14.65 -3.19
CA ALA A 163 -7.84 13.53 -2.94
C ALA A 163 -7.78 13.06 -1.48
N GLU A 164 -6.58 13.08 -0.88
CA GLU A 164 -6.35 12.65 0.50
C GLU A 164 -5.53 13.71 1.26
N PRO A 165 -6.18 14.82 1.69
CA PRO A 165 -5.46 15.99 2.25
C PRO A 165 -4.70 15.70 3.55
N CYS A 166 -5.08 14.66 4.27
CA CYS A 166 -4.42 14.26 5.51
C CYS A 166 -3.25 13.29 5.29
N ASP A 167 -3.09 12.75 4.08
CA ASP A 167 -2.00 11.85 3.75
C ASP A 167 -0.67 12.59 3.63
N LEU A 168 0.41 11.90 3.96
CA LEU A 168 1.76 12.36 3.66
C LEU A 168 2.16 11.89 2.27
N GLN A 169 2.61 12.84 1.46
CA GLN A 169 3.09 12.55 0.12
C GLN A 169 4.57 12.18 0.19
N LEU A 170 4.89 10.94 -0.18
CA LEU A 170 6.23 10.37 -0.07
C LEU A 170 6.76 9.89 -1.40
N VAL A 171 8.07 9.87 -1.56
CA VAL A 171 8.78 9.19 -2.64
C VAL A 171 9.85 8.26 -2.08
N CYS A 172 10.07 7.15 -2.78
CA CYS A 172 11.21 6.27 -2.53
C CYS A 172 12.08 6.27 -3.78
N PRO A 173 13.31 6.81 -3.75
CA PRO A 173 14.26 6.72 -4.86
C PRO A 173 14.59 5.26 -5.18
N LEU A 174 14.77 4.95 -6.46
CA LEU A 174 15.02 3.59 -6.97
C LEU A 174 16.49 3.35 -7.29
#